data_a46f1c45567ce46f98f68cf81715dc7d
#
_entry.id   a46f1c45567ce46f98f68cf81715dc7d
#
_cell.length_a   1.000
_cell.length_b   1.000
_cell.length_c   1.000
_cell.angle_alpha   90.00
_cell.angle_beta   90.00
_cell.angle_gamma   90.00
#
_symmetry.space_group_name_H-M   'P 1'
#
loop_
_entity.id
_entity.type
_entity.pdbx_description
1 polymer ?
#
loop_
_entity_poly.entity_id
_entity_poly.type
_entity_poly.pdbx_seq_one_letter_code
_entity_poly.pdbx_strand_id
1 'polypeptide(L)'
;NTEIMADAYIKGASEQGHQVEKVNLGHMKIAPCLACEFCFTHNGVCVQKDDMAEILDKVDNADMIVFASPIYWFSISAQLKAAIDRLYARAKKGFNIRYAALLLDSASDGVYRSAVAAYEDTCSYLRWENKGILTVPGMDAKGDMEHSDGVEKAYRLGKSLVSE
;
A
#
# COMPACT_ATOMS: atom_id res chain seq x y z
N ASN A 1 2.19 10.87 -10.40
CA ASN A 1 0.79 10.43 -10.53
C ASN A 1 0.34 9.70 -9.26
N THR A 2 0.98 8.62 -8.86
CA THR A 2 0.63 7.83 -7.67
C THR A 2 0.57 8.67 -6.39
N GLU A 3 1.53 9.57 -6.18
CA GLU A 3 1.54 10.45 -5.00
C GLU A 3 0.34 11.40 -4.97
N ILE A 4 -0.01 12.00 -6.10
CA ILE A 4 -1.17 12.89 -6.23
C ILE A 4 -2.46 12.14 -5.88
N MET A 5 -2.61 10.93 -6.41
CA MET A 5 -3.75 10.05 -6.10
C MET A 5 -3.81 9.69 -4.62
N ALA A 6 -2.66 9.30 -4.02
CA ALA A 6 -2.59 8.98 -2.60
C ALA A 6 -2.92 10.18 -1.71
N ASP A 7 -2.45 11.37 -2.05
CA ASP A 7 -2.75 12.61 -1.29
C ASP A 7 -4.23 12.97 -1.34
N ALA A 8 -4.89 12.74 -2.49
CA ALA A 8 -6.33 12.93 -2.60
C ALA A 8 -7.12 11.94 -1.71
N TYR A 9 -6.70 10.67 -1.70
CA TYR A 9 -7.28 9.66 -0.81
C TYR A 9 -7.09 10.03 0.66
N ILE A 10 -5.88 10.43 1.05
CA ILE A 10 -5.56 10.87 2.42
C ILE A 10 -6.44 12.04 2.85
N LYS A 11 -6.63 13.02 1.96
CA LYS A 11 -7.51 14.16 2.23
C LYS A 11 -8.93 13.70 2.55
N GLY A 12 -9.49 12.80 1.73
CA GLY A 12 -10.83 12.25 1.94
C GLY A 12 -10.95 11.50 3.27
N ALA A 13 -9.98 10.64 3.59
CA ALA A 13 -9.94 9.88 4.84
C ALA A 13 -9.80 10.79 6.07
N SER A 14 -8.93 11.79 6.00
CA SER A 14 -8.71 12.74 7.10
C SER A 14 -9.95 13.58 7.41
N GLU A 15 -10.76 13.93 6.41
CA GLU A 15 -12.03 14.62 6.59
C GLU A 15 -13.08 13.77 7.33
N GLN A 16 -12.90 12.44 7.36
CA GLN A 16 -13.72 11.51 8.15
C GLN A 16 -13.15 11.24 9.55
N GLY A 17 -12.09 11.97 9.94
CA GLY A 17 -11.46 11.85 11.26
C GLY A 17 -10.37 10.79 11.38
N HIS A 18 -10.01 10.11 10.27
CA HIS A 18 -8.90 9.17 10.29
C HIS A 18 -7.55 9.87 10.41
N GLN A 19 -6.66 9.33 11.21
CA GLN A 19 -5.25 9.73 11.26
C GLN A 19 -4.49 8.91 10.22
N VAL A 20 -3.88 9.59 9.25
CA VAL A 20 -3.19 8.93 8.13
C VAL A 20 -1.72 9.31 8.12
N GLU A 21 -0.85 8.32 8.11
CA GLU A 21 0.58 8.48 7.90
C GLU A 21 0.96 8.00 6.50
N LYS A 22 1.56 8.89 5.70
CA LYS A 22 2.07 8.57 4.37
C LYS A 22 3.55 8.17 4.46
N VAL A 23 3.89 7.02 3.87
CA VAL A 23 5.27 6.54 3.72
C VAL A 23 5.66 6.52 2.24
N ASN A 24 6.63 7.32 1.85
CA ASN A 24 7.11 7.37 0.47
C ASN A 24 8.32 6.44 0.28
N LEU A 25 8.05 5.27 -0.28
CA LEU A 25 9.06 4.22 -0.51
C LEU A 25 10.10 4.59 -1.56
N GLY A 26 9.83 5.58 -2.42
CA GLY A 26 10.75 6.01 -3.48
C GLY A 26 12.08 6.55 -2.97
N HIS A 27 12.15 6.97 -1.73
CA HIS A 27 13.35 7.51 -1.09
C HIS A 27 13.93 6.63 0.02
N MET A 28 13.28 5.48 0.30
CA MET A 28 13.69 4.58 1.37
C MET A 28 14.61 3.46 0.87
N LYS A 29 15.52 3.05 1.72
CA LYS A 29 16.41 1.91 1.46
C LYS A 29 15.81 0.67 2.10
N ILE A 30 15.13 -0.13 1.30
CA ILE A 30 14.51 -1.38 1.71
C ILE A 30 15.03 -2.50 0.82
N ALA A 31 15.87 -3.36 1.39
CA ALA A 31 16.35 -4.54 0.67
C ALA A 31 15.28 -5.64 0.64
N PRO A 32 15.24 -6.50 -0.40
CA PRO A 32 14.35 -7.64 -0.47
C PRO A 32 14.48 -8.58 0.73
N CYS A 33 13.43 -9.33 1.04
CA CYS A 33 13.46 -10.35 2.09
C CYS A 33 14.47 -11.45 1.76
N LEU A 34 15.33 -11.81 2.73
CA LEU A 34 16.34 -12.86 2.58
C LEU A 34 15.79 -14.26 2.87
N ALA A 35 14.54 -14.41 3.26
CA ALA A 35 13.93 -15.66 3.71
C ALA A 35 14.75 -16.40 4.81
N CYS A 36 15.48 -15.66 5.63
CA CYS A 36 16.37 -16.20 6.66
C CYS A 36 15.67 -16.64 7.95
N GLU A 37 14.36 -16.38 8.06
CA GLU A 37 13.52 -16.73 9.22
C GLU A 37 13.97 -16.17 10.59
N PHE A 38 14.99 -15.31 10.61
CA PHE A 38 15.48 -14.67 11.84
C PHE A 38 14.36 -14.01 12.65
N CYS A 39 13.45 -13.30 11.96
CA CYS A 39 12.31 -12.62 12.58
C CYS A 39 11.37 -13.59 13.32
N PHE A 40 11.29 -14.84 12.92
CA PHE A 40 10.41 -15.84 13.51
C PHE A 40 10.84 -16.28 14.91
N THR A 41 12.12 -16.13 15.22
CA THR A 41 12.71 -16.48 16.53
C THR A 41 13.09 -15.26 17.35
N HIS A 42 12.96 -14.03 16.77
CA HIS A 42 13.35 -12.78 17.38
C HIS A 42 12.17 -11.79 17.47
N ASN A 43 10.99 -12.28 17.84
CA ASN A 43 9.79 -11.47 18.09
C ASN A 43 9.45 -10.47 16.95
N GLY A 44 9.62 -10.90 15.69
CA GLY A 44 9.32 -10.07 14.53
C GLY A 44 10.40 -9.04 14.16
N VAL A 45 11.54 -9.03 14.84
CA VAL A 45 12.65 -8.15 14.48
C VAL A 45 13.37 -8.71 13.24
N CYS A 46 13.54 -7.89 12.21
CA CYS A 46 14.29 -8.30 11.03
C CYS A 46 15.80 -8.17 11.25
N VAL A 47 16.57 -9.12 10.71
CA VAL A 47 18.04 -9.09 10.78
C VAL A 47 18.63 -7.93 9.97
N GLN A 48 17.95 -7.51 8.89
CA GLN A 48 18.40 -6.39 8.05
C GLN A 48 18.18 -5.05 8.74
N LYS A 49 19.22 -4.21 8.73
CA LYS A 49 19.23 -2.88 9.34
C LYS A 49 19.01 -1.82 8.24
N ASP A 50 17.77 -1.63 7.86
CA ASP A 50 17.34 -0.68 6.83
C ASP A 50 16.05 0.04 7.24
N ASP A 51 15.52 0.90 6.37
CA ASP A 51 14.35 1.74 6.66
C ASP A 51 13.05 0.93 6.90
N MET A 52 13.05 -0.38 6.63
CA MET A 52 11.89 -1.22 6.91
C MET A 52 11.54 -1.29 8.40
N ALA A 53 12.49 -1.05 9.30
CA ALA A 53 12.22 -1.04 10.73
C ALA A 53 11.18 0.02 11.10
N GLU A 54 11.31 1.23 10.55
CA GLU A 54 10.34 2.31 10.74
C GLU A 54 8.94 1.95 10.22
N ILE A 55 8.88 1.31 9.04
CA ILE A 55 7.60 0.87 8.45
C ILE A 55 6.93 -0.19 9.33
N LEU A 56 7.69 -1.15 9.84
CA LEU A 56 7.14 -2.19 10.71
C LEU A 56 6.57 -1.62 12.01
N ASP A 57 7.20 -0.58 12.57
CA ASP A 57 6.68 0.10 13.76
C ASP A 57 5.36 0.83 13.46
N LYS A 58 5.24 1.47 12.29
CA LYS A 58 3.98 2.09 11.84
C LYS A 58 2.88 1.04 11.60
N VAL A 59 3.22 -0.07 10.96
CA VAL A 59 2.31 -1.20 10.70
C VAL A 59 1.78 -1.82 12.00
N ASP A 60 2.61 -1.93 13.02
CA ASP A 60 2.20 -2.46 14.34
C ASP A 60 1.13 -1.58 15.02
N ASN A 61 1.06 -0.29 14.68
CA ASN A 61 0.14 0.69 15.27
C ASN A 61 -1.02 1.08 14.34
N ALA A 62 -1.13 0.46 13.18
CA ALA A 62 -2.16 0.78 12.19
C ALA A 62 -3.34 -0.20 12.25
N ASP A 63 -4.56 0.34 12.06
CA ASP A 63 -5.78 -0.46 11.86
C ASP A 63 -6.01 -0.79 10.38
N MET A 64 -5.47 0.03 9.50
CA MET A 64 -5.63 -0.08 8.05
C MET A 64 -4.32 0.17 7.31
N ILE A 65 -4.12 -0.57 6.21
CA ILE A 65 -3.02 -0.34 5.28
C ILE A 65 -3.55 0.01 3.89
N VAL A 66 -2.95 1.02 3.26
CA VAL A 66 -3.27 1.40 1.88
C VAL A 66 -2.01 1.24 1.03
N PHE A 67 -2.11 0.41 0.00
CA PHE A 67 -1.04 0.26 -0.98
C PHE A 67 -1.31 1.17 -2.16
N ALA A 68 -0.37 2.04 -2.49
CA ALA A 68 -0.42 2.90 -3.65
C ALA A 68 0.81 2.66 -4.54
N SER A 69 0.59 2.40 -5.83
CA SER A 69 1.68 2.04 -6.75
C SER A 69 1.36 2.35 -8.20
N PRO A 70 2.34 2.80 -8.99
CA PRO A 70 2.24 2.65 -10.44
C PRO A 70 2.31 1.18 -10.82
N ILE A 71 1.77 0.83 -11.99
CA ILE A 71 1.94 -0.50 -12.57
C ILE A 71 3.16 -0.51 -13.50
N TYR A 72 4.09 -1.39 -13.21
CA TYR A 72 5.22 -1.73 -14.06
C TYR A 72 5.19 -3.22 -14.40
N TRP A 73 5.16 -3.54 -15.72
CA TRP A 73 5.10 -4.93 -16.19
C TRP A 73 3.99 -5.75 -15.49
N PHE A 74 2.76 -5.21 -15.49
CA PHE A 74 1.55 -5.83 -14.93
C PHE A 74 1.56 -6.05 -13.40
N SER A 75 2.52 -5.46 -12.69
CA SER A 75 2.65 -5.60 -11.24
C SER A 75 2.91 -4.26 -10.55
N ILE A 76 2.82 -4.26 -9.24
CA ILE A 76 3.22 -3.12 -8.41
C ILE A 76 4.72 -2.85 -8.55
N SER A 77 5.15 -1.65 -8.16
CA SER A 77 6.57 -1.28 -8.18
C SER A 77 7.44 -2.21 -7.31
N ALA A 78 8.70 -2.39 -7.72
CA ALA A 78 9.65 -3.22 -6.97
C ALA A 78 9.85 -2.71 -5.52
N GLN A 79 9.80 -1.39 -5.31
CA GLN A 79 9.92 -0.78 -3.99
C GLN A 79 8.76 -1.21 -3.08
N LEU A 80 7.53 -1.12 -3.58
CA LEU A 80 6.38 -1.57 -2.80
C LEU A 80 6.42 -3.08 -2.56
N LYS A 81 6.77 -3.87 -3.57
CA LYS A 81 6.89 -5.33 -3.42
C LYS A 81 7.94 -5.71 -2.38
N ALA A 82 9.09 -5.04 -2.36
CA ALA A 82 10.11 -5.28 -1.33
C ALA A 82 9.58 -4.99 0.08
N ALA A 83 8.85 -3.90 0.26
CA ALA A 83 8.24 -3.58 1.56
C ALA A 83 7.19 -4.63 1.96
N ILE A 84 6.31 -5.05 1.02
CA ILE A 84 5.29 -6.08 1.29
C ILE A 84 5.95 -7.40 1.68
N ASP A 85 7.00 -7.84 0.98
CA ASP A 85 7.72 -9.08 1.33
C ASP A 85 8.36 -8.99 2.72
N ARG A 86 8.79 -7.82 3.12
CA ARG A 86 9.38 -7.58 4.45
C ARG A 86 8.35 -7.53 5.58
N LEU A 87 7.04 -7.41 5.28
CA LEU A 87 5.97 -7.59 6.26
C LEU A 87 5.95 -9.01 6.85
N TYR A 88 6.61 -9.98 6.19
CA TYR A 88 6.84 -11.33 6.75
C TYR A 88 7.43 -11.30 8.17
N ALA A 89 8.14 -10.23 8.53
CA ALA A 89 8.62 -10.05 9.89
C ALA A 89 7.49 -10.05 10.95
N ARG A 90 6.26 -9.76 10.55
CA ARG A 90 5.09 -9.79 11.42
C ARG A 90 4.21 -11.03 11.26
N ALA A 91 4.52 -11.93 10.32
CA ALA A 91 3.66 -13.06 9.98
C ALA A 91 3.34 -13.98 11.18
N LYS A 92 4.31 -14.23 12.07
CA LYS A 92 4.09 -15.03 13.29
C LYS A 92 3.47 -14.25 14.45
N LYS A 93 3.80 -12.97 14.57
CA LYS A 93 3.25 -12.08 15.61
C LYS A 93 1.80 -11.74 15.32
N GLY A 94 1.43 -11.68 14.04
CA GLY A 94 0.16 -11.19 13.57
C GLY A 94 0.17 -9.68 13.34
N PHE A 95 -0.90 -9.18 12.73
CA PHE A 95 -1.13 -7.77 12.42
C PHE A 95 -2.31 -7.24 13.23
N ASN A 96 -2.23 -5.99 13.68
CA ASN A 96 -3.39 -5.26 14.17
C ASN A 96 -4.29 -4.75 13.01
N ILE A 97 -3.75 -4.74 11.80
CA ILE A 97 -4.46 -4.33 10.58
C ILE A 97 -5.66 -5.23 10.36
N ARG A 98 -6.81 -4.61 10.18
CA ARG A 98 -8.10 -5.27 9.85
C ARG A 98 -8.58 -4.89 8.44
N TYR A 99 -8.12 -3.76 7.92
CA TYR A 99 -8.61 -3.17 6.68
C TYR A 99 -7.46 -2.91 5.70
N ALA A 100 -7.76 -3.02 4.41
CA ALA A 100 -6.82 -2.66 3.38
C ALA A 100 -7.50 -1.96 2.19
N ALA A 101 -6.76 -1.13 1.45
CA ALA A 101 -7.16 -0.59 0.16
C ALA A 101 -6.00 -0.60 -0.82
N LEU A 102 -6.33 -0.54 -2.12
CA LEU A 102 -5.35 -0.56 -3.20
C LEU A 102 -5.60 0.59 -4.18
N LEU A 103 -4.57 1.39 -4.44
CA LEU A 103 -4.60 2.50 -5.39
C LEU A 103 -3.54 2.24 -6.46
N LEU A 104 -3.96 2.12 -7.72
CA LEU A 104 -3.06 1.80 -8.83
C LEU A 104 -3.24 2.80 -9.97
N ASP A 105 -2.13 3.23 -10.53
CA ASP A 105 -2.11 4.04 -11.75
C ASP A 105 -1.22 3.43 -12.84
N SER A 106 -1.51 3.71 -14.10
CA SER A 106 -0.73 3.23 -15.25
C SER A 106 -0.98 4.05 -16.49
N ALA A 107 -0.04 4.00 -17.45
CA ALA A 107 -0.24 4.58 -18.77
C ALA A 107 -1.39 3.88 -19.52
N SER A 108 -1.44 2.56 -19.49
CA SER A 108 -2.40 1.75 -20.26
C SER A 108 -3.53 1.21 -19.39
N ASP A 109 -4.72 1.06 -19.99
CA ASP A 109 -5.82 0.33 -19.37
C ASP A 109 -5.63 -1.19 -19.48
N GLY A 110 -6.36 -1.95 -18.66
CA GLY A 110 -6.38 -3.42 -18.71
C GLY A 110 -5.15 -4.13 -18.14
N VAL A 111 -4.20 -3.41 -17.52
CA VAL A 111 -2.92 -3.97 -17.03
C VAL A 111 -2.92 -4.31 -15.54
N TYR A 112 -4.02 -4.16 -14.84
CA TYR A 112 -4.10 -4.22 -13.37
C TYR A 112 -4.33 -5.62 -12.81
N ARG A 113 -4.82 -6.55 -13.63
CA ARG A 113 -5.35 -7.85 -13.19
C ARG A 113 -4.43 -8.61 -12.24
N SER A 114 -3.14 -8.71 -12.57
CA SER A 114 -2.19 -9.47 -11.75
C SER A 114 -1.92 -8.80 -10.39
N ALA A 115 -1.79 -7.47 -10.39
CA ALA A 115 -1.58 -6.71 -9.16
C ALA A 115 -2.82 -6.76 -8.24
N VAL A 116 -4.02 -6.64 -8.82
CA VAL A 116 -5.28 -6.73 -8.09
C VAL A 116 -5.46 -8.14 -7.51
N ALA A 117 -5.25 -9.20 -8.29
CA ALA A 117 -5.37 -10.57 -7.81
C ALA A 117 -4.40 -10.86 -6.65
N ALA A 118 -3.13 -10.45 -6.76
CA ALA A 118 -2.16 -10.61 -5.67
C ALA A 118 -2.57 -9.87 -4.39
N TYR A 119 -3.16 -8.68 -4.52
CA TYR A 119 -3.69 -7.93 -3.39
C TYR A 119 -4.90 -8.64 -2.75
N GLU A 120 -5.85 -9.10 -3.54
CA GLU A 120 -7.05 -9.81 -3.07
C GLU A 120 -6.68 -11.12 -2.36
N ASP A 121 -5.74 -11.89 -2.92
CA ASP A 121 -5.19 -13.10 -2.29
C ASP A 121 -4.51 -12.76 -0.94
N THR A 122 -3.77 -11.66 -0.87
CA THR A 122 -3.13 -11.21 0.36
C THR A 122 -4.17 -10.83 1.42
N CYS A 123 -5.21 -10.07 1.05
CA CYS A 123 -6.31 -9.71 1.94
C CYS A 123 -7.03 -10.95 2.45
N SER A 124 -7.34 -11.89 1.56
CA SER A 124 -7.99 -13.16 1.91
C SER A 124 -7.14 -13.98 2.90
N TYR A 125 -5.85 -14.14 2.61
CA TYR A 125 -4.93 -14.91 3.45
C TYR A 125 -4.76 -14.29 4.84
N LEU A 126 -4.60 -12.96 4.92
CA LEU A 126 -4.41 -12.23 6.18
C LEU A 126 -5.74 -11.86 6.87
N ARG A 127 -6.88 -12.16 6.25
CA ARG A 127 -8.23 -11.82 6.72
C ARG A 127 -8.43 -10.31 6.89
N TRP A 128 -7.84 -9.53 5.98
CA TRP A 128 -8.07 -8.09 5.93
C TRP A 128 -9.31 -7.80 5.07
N GLU A 129 -10.18 -6.95 5.57
CA GLU A 129 -11.33 -6.49 4.80
C GLU A 129 -10.88 -5.48 3.74
N ASN A 130 -11.19 -5.75 2.47
CA ASN A 130 -10.91 -4.84 1.37
C ASN A 130 -11.90 -3.66 1.40
N LYS A 131 -11.39 -2.46 1.64
CA LYS A 131 -12.17 -1.20 1.67
C LYS A 131 -12.20 -0.49 0.31
N GLY A 132 -11.61 -1.04 -0.70
CA GLY A 132 -11.72 -0.58 -2.07
C GLY A 132 -10.43 -0.71 -2.89
N ILE A 133 -10.65 -0.79 -4.19
CA ILE A 133 -9.60 -0.83 -5.20
C ILE A 133 -9.88 0.29 -6.20
N LEU A 134 -8.91 1.16 -6.44
CA LEU A 134 -8.96 2.19 -7.46
C LEU A 134 -7.88 1.95 -8.49
N THR A 135 -8.26 1.95 -9.77
CA THR A 135 -7.33 1.88 -10.91
C THR A 135 -7.54 3.09 -11.80
N VAL A 136 -6.47 3.79 -12.16
CA VAL A 136 -6.53 5.01 -12.98
C VAL A 136 -5.57 4.87 -14.17
N PRO A 137 -6.09 4.58 -15.37
CA PRO A 137 -5.29 4.55 -16.60
C PRO A 137 -5.01 5.95 -17.16
N GLY A 138 -4.15 6.03 -18.20
CA GLY A 138 -3.85 7.27 -18.90
C GLY A 138 -2.79 8.12 -18.22
N MET A 139 -1.93 7.52 -17.41
CA MET A 139 -0.86 8.20 -16.67
C MET A 139 0.48 8.10 -17.43
N ASP A 140 0.52 8.62 -18.66
CA ASP A 140 1.69 8.53 -19.55
C ASP A 140 2.79 9.51 -19.13
N ALA A 141 2.42 10.71 -18.70
CA ALA A 141 3.36 11.74 -18.27
C ALA A 141 3.25 12.05 -16.76
N LYS A 142 4.28 12.65 -16.23
CA LYS A 142 4.28 13.14 -14.86
C LYS A 142 3.25 14.27 -14.71
N GLY A 143 2.31 14.12 -13.79
CA GLY A 143 1.28 15.11 -13.48
C GLY A 143 -0.07 14.83 -14.17
N ASP A 144 -0.19 13.84 -15.06
CA ASP A 144 -1.45 13.52 -15.75
C ASP A 144 -2.60 13.26 -14.77
N MET A 145 -2.29 12.77 -13.58
CA MET A 145 -3.27 12.54 -12.52
C MET A 145 -4.02 13.82 -12.13
N GLU A 146 -3.37 14.99 -12.14
CA GLU A 146 -3.98 16.28 -11.79
C GLU A 146 -5.13 16.67 -12.72
N HIS A 147 -5.10 16.17 -13.95
CA HIS A 147 -6.06 16.49 -15.01
C HIS A 147 -7.05 15.35 -15.28
N SER A 148 -6.99 14.29 -14.46
CA SER A 148 -7.87 13.13 -14.58
C SER A 148 -8.99 13.14 -13.54
N ASP A 149 -9.99 12.27 -13.71
CA ASP A 149 -10.99 12.01 -12.69
C ASP A 149 -10.46 11.14 -11.52
N GLY A 150 -9.21 10.67 -11.63
CA GLY A 150 -8.54 9.85 -10.62
C GLY A 150 -8.41 10.55 -9.27
N VAL A 151 -8.16 11.87 -9.27
CA VAL A 151 -8.09 12.68 -8.04
C VAL A 151 -9.41 12.64 -7.29
N GLU A 152 -10.53 12.90 -7.99
CA GLU A 152 -11.86 12.90 -7.38
C GLU A 152 -12.28 11.50 -6.93
N LYS A 153 -11.97 10.47 -7.72
CA LYS A 153 -12.23 9.05 -7.36
C LYS A 153 -11.47 8.65 -6.09
N ALA A 154 -10.18 9.01 -6.01
CA ALA A 154 -9.35 8.72 -4.84
C ALA A 154 -9.87 9.44 -3.59
N TYR A 155 -10.19 10.73 -3.71
CA TYR A 155 -10.77 11.51 -2.62
C TYR A 155 -12.08 10.88 -2.11
N ARG A 156 -13.00 10.51 -3.03
CA ARG A 156 -14.27 9.87 -2.65
C ARG A 156 -14.06 8.51 -1.99
N LEU A 157 -13.11 7.73 -2.47
CA LEU A 157 -12.79 6.44 -1.86
C LEU A 157 -12.25 6.64 -0.43
N GLY A 158 -11.34 7.59 -0.20
CA GLY A 158 -10.89 7.94 1.14
C GLY A 158 -12.03 8.43 2.03
N LYS A 159 -12.92 9.27 1.48
CA LYS A 159 -14.08 9.81 2.21
C LYS A 159 -15.17 8.76 2.50
N SER A 160 -15.18 7.65 1.80
CA SER A 160 -16.13 6.55 2.06
C SER A 160 -15.77 5.70 3.29
N LEU A 161 -14.60 5.89 3.86
CA LEU A 161 -14.22 5.23 5.11
C LEU A 161 -15.06 5.80 6.26
N VAL A 162 -15.78 4.92 6.92
CA VAL A 162 -16.60 5.28 8.09
C VAL A 162 -15.81 4.91 9.34
N SER A 163 -15.66 5.87 10.26
CA SER A 163 -15.15 5.57 11.62
C SER A 163 -16.20 4.73 12.36
N GLU A 164 -15.81 3.54 12.79
CA GLU A 164 -16.64 2.71 13.69
C GLU A 164 -16.58 3.25 15.13
#